data_e94787792c2144295ea3811caf1358d3
#
_entry.id   e94787792c2144295ea3811caf1358d3
#
_cell.length_a   1.000
_cell.length_b   1.000
_cell.length_c   1.000
_cell.angle_alpha   90.00
_cell.angle_beta   90.00
_cell.angle_gamma   90.00
#
_symmetry.space_group_name_H-M   'P 1'
#
loop_
_entity.id
_entity.type
_entity.pdbx_description
1 polymer ?
#
loop_
_entity_poly.entity_id
_entity_poly.type
_entity_poly.pdbx_seq_one_letter_code
_entity_poly.pdbx_strand_id
1 'polypeptide(L)'
;MTHYRPDEFDPDDVQTDAAADLAGVPDAFQRLWTPHRLVYIQHGQQPDEHSCPFCRAPELDDEQSLIVARGEHAYVLLNLFPYNSGHLLVCPYRHIATYDQATPEEVAEIGELTQVAMRTVKQVSKCDGFNIGMNQGRIAGAGIAEHLHQHIVPRWALDSNFFPIIAGTKALPRLLGEVRQEIAEAWPR
;
A
#
# COMPACT_ATOMS: atom_id res chain seq x y z
N MET A 1 25.16 9.86 14.55
CA MET A 1 24.48 8.83 13.77
C MET A 1 25.40 7.63 13.72
N THR A 2 25.16 6.65 14.56
CA THR A 2 25.89 5.40 14.56
C THR A 2 25.36 4.56 13.40
N HIS A 3 26.22 4.25 12.44
CA HIS A 3 25.90 3.32 11.37
C HIS A 3 25.76 1.92 11.98
N TYR A 4 24.56 1.37 11.96
CA TYR A 4 24.33 -0.03 12.29
C TYR A 4 25.09 -0.92 11.29
N ARG A 5 25.97 -1.78 11.78
CA ARG A 5 26.63 -2.83 11.01
C ARG A 5 26.05 -4.17 11.45
N PRO A 6 25.42 -4.93 10.54
CA PRO A 6 24.76 -6.21 10.89
C PRO A 6 25.71 -7.28 11.46
N ASP A 7 26.99 -7.15 11.16
CA ASP A 7 28.10 -8.02 11.56
C ASP A 7 28.66 -7.72 12.97
N GLU A 8 28.23 -6.62 13.60
CA GLU A 8 28.64 -6.21 14.95
C GLU A 8 27.53 -6.47 16.00
N PHE A 9 26.44 -7.15 15.64
CA PHE A 9 25.36 -7.46 16.59
C PHE A 9 25.74 -8.65 17.47
N ASP A 10 25.92 -8.39 18.77
CA ASP A 10 26.08 -9.42 19.81
C ASP A 10 24.71 -9.61 20.50
N PRO A 11 24.05 -10.76 20.34
CA PRO A 11 22.75 -11.02 20.97
C PRO A 11 22.82 -11.06 22.51
N ASP A 12 24.01 -11.26 23.11
CA ASP A 12 24.17 -11.30 24.54
C ASP A 12 24.37 -9.90 25.18
N ASP A 13 24.54 -8.86 24.34
CA ASP A 13 24.67 -7.46 24.77
C ASP A 13 23.33 -6.75 24.95
N VAL A 14 22.21 -7.46 24.81
CA VAL A 14 20.86 -6.93 25.03
C VAL A 14 20.58 -6.87 26.53
N GLN A 15 20.81 -5.70 27.14
CA GLN A 15 20.38 -5.46 28.52
C GLN A 15 18.85 -5.46 28.58
N THR A 16 18.28 -6.49 29.24
CA THR A 16 16.84 -6.60 29.56
C THR A 16 16.51 -5.82 30.82
N ASP A 17 16.79 -4.53 30.84
CA ASP A 17 16.37 -3.69 31.97
C ASP A 17 14.89 -3.25 31.80
N ALA A 18 14.18 -3.03 32.93
CA ALA A 18 12.76 -2.60 32.92
C ALA A 18 12.50 -1.25 32.21
N ALA A 19 13.57 -0.55 31.80
CA ALA A 19 13.52 0.60 30.91
C ALA A 19 13.50 0.21 29.40
N ALA A 20 13.55 -1.07 29.06
CA ALA A 20 13.65 -1.58 27.70
C ALA A 20 12.36 -1.40 26.85
N ASP A 21 11.25 -1.00 27.48
CA ASP A 21 10.00 -0.65 26.77
C ASP A 21 10.01 0.77 26.18
N LEU A 22 11.12 1.50 26.30
CA LEU A 22 11.25 2.83 25.74
C LEU A 22 11.61 2.77 24.26
N ALA A 23 10.87 3.54 23.47
CA ALA A 23 11.19 3.78 22.07
C ALA A 23 12.66 4.20 21.92
N GLY A 24 13.46 3.42 21.18
CA GLY A 24 14.86 3.72 20.94
C GLY A 24 15.85 2.77 21.61
N VAL A 25 15.41 1.73 22.32
CA VAL A 25 16.28 0.67 22.80
C VAL A 25 16.78 -0.14 21.59
N PRO A 26 18.09 -0.38 21.44
CA PRO A 26 18.61 -1.21 20.37
C PRO A 26 18.07 -2.63 20.46
N ASP A 27 17.43 -3.09 19.39
CA ASP A 27 17.05 -4.49 19.17
C ASP A 27 17.39 -4.89 17.73
N ALA A 28 17.16 -6.16 17.37
CA ALA A 28 17.41 -6.69 16.04
C ALA A 28 16.52 -6.04 14.95
N PHE A 29 15.51 -5.25 15.34
CA PHE A 29 14.54 -4.66 14.42
C PHE A 29 14.57 -3.13 14.47
N GLN A 30 14.79 -2.51 13.32
CA GLN A 30 14.58 -1.07 13.17
C GLN A 30 13.08 -0.78 13.02
N ARG A 31 12.54 0.09 13.87
CA ARG A 31 11.13 0.49 13.82
C ARG A 31 10.96 1.76 13.01
N LEU A 32 10.04 1.71 12.05
CA LEU A 32 9.62 2.90 11.31
C LEU A 32 8.49 3.59 12.07
N TRP A 33 8.79 4.74 12.66
CA TRP A 33 7.82 5.57 13.36
C TRP A 33 6.99 6.38 12.36
N THR A 34 5.68 6.13 12.33
CA THR A 34 4.73 6.81 11.43
C THR A 34 3.57 7.44 12.21
N PRO A 35 3.83 8.42 13.12
CA PRO A 35 2.80 8.99 13.99
C PRO A 35 1.66 9.66 13.22
N HIS A 36 1.90 10.13 12.00
CA HIS A 36 0.87 10.70 11.12
C HIS A 36 -0.23 9.69 10.72
N ARG A 37 0.06 8.38 10.77
CA ARG A 37 -0.95 7.33 10.52
C ARG A 37 -1.87 7.11 11.72
N LEU A 38 -1.46 7.49 12.93
CA LEU A 38 -2.25 7.29 14.13
C LEU A 38 -3.58 8.06 14.08
N VAL A 39 -3.56 9.31 13.59
CA VAL A 39 -4.76 10.14 13.42
C VAL A 39 -5.76 9.47 12.47
N TYR A 40 -5.27 8.90 11.38
CA TYR A 40 -6.08 8.20 10.40
C TYR A 40 -6.70 6.90 10.97
N ILE A 41 -5.92 6.15 11.77
CA ILE A 41 -6.38 4.91 12.42
C ILE A 41 -7.42 5.21 13.50
N GLN A 42 -7.28 6.31 14.24
CA GLN A 42 -8.15 6.65 15.38
C GLN A 42 -9.49 7.25 14.96
N HIS A 43 -9.57 7.95 13.83
CA HIS A 43 -10.76 8.70 13.40
C HIS A 43 -11.55 8.09 12.24
N GLY A 44 -11.10 6.96 11.68
CA GLY A 44 -11.80 6.29 10.59
C GLY A 44 -13.09 5.61 11.07
N GLN A 45 -14.24 6.10 10.62
CA GLN A 45 -15.48 5.30 10.65
C GLN A 45 -15.33 4.15 9.67
N GLN A 46 -15.75 2.95 10.07
CA GLN A 46 -15.78 1.81 9.14
C GLN A 46 -16.94 1.99 8.18
N PRO A 47 -16.67 2.10 6.87
CA PRO A 47 -17.75 2.12 5.89
C PRO A 47 -18.38 0.72 5.82
N ASP A 48 -19.71 0.68 5.82
CA ASP A 48 -20.49 -0.48 5.38
C ASP A 48 -20.40 -0.62 3.85
N GLU A 49 -21.03 -1.65 3.29
CA GLU A 49 -21.02 -1.89 1.85
C GLU A 49 -21.50 -0.67 1.04
N HIS A 50 -22.50 0.06 1.53
CA HIS A 50 -23.09 1.22 0.82
C HIS A 50 -22.21 2.47 0.90
N SER A 51 -21.41 2.63 1.95
CA SER A 51 -20.48 3.76 2.13
C SER A 51 -19.04 3.43 1.75
N CYS A 52 -18.74 2.16 1.45
CA CYS A 52 -17.40 1.70 1.11
C CYS A 52 -16.92 2.31 -0.23
N PRO A 53 -15.79 3.02 -0.26
CA PRO A 53 -15.29 3.63 -1.49
C PRO A 53 -14.88 2.58 -2.54
N PHE A 54 -14.47 1.38 -2.13
CA PHE A 54 -14.13 0.30 -3.03
C PHE A 54 -15.36 -0.41 -3.63
N CYS A 55 -16.50 -0.43 -2.93
CA CYS A 55 -17.76 -0.90 -3.52
C CYS A 55 -18.31 0.12 -4.51
N ARG A 56 -18.15 1.41 -4.24
CA ARG A 56 -18.65 2.49 -5.09
C ARG A 56 -17.77 2.76 -6.33
N ALA A 57 -16.47 2.52 -6.24
CA ALA A 57 -15.56 2.81 -7.35
C ALA A 57 -15.99 2.16 -8.68
N PRO A 58 -16.40 0.88 -8.75
CA PRO A 58 -16.85 0.24 -9.98
C PRO A 58 -18.16 0.80 -10.56
N GLU A 59 -18.95 1.52 -9.75
CA GLU A 59 -20.21 2.15 -10.18
C GLU A 59 -19.99 3.49 -10.88
N LEU A 60 -18.80 4.06 -10.74
CA LEU A 60 -18.41 5.34 -11.31
C LEU A 60 -17.66 5.16 -12.63
N ASP A 61 -17.48 6.27 -13.33
CA ASP A 61 -16.56 6.34 -14.46
C ASP A 61 -15.11 6.04 -14.02
N ASP A 62 -14.36 5.34 -14.88
CA ASP A 62 -12.97 4.92 -14.56
C ASP A 62 -12.03 6.09 -14.30
N GLU A 63 -12.23 7.23 -14.91
CA GLU A 63 -11.43 8.43 -14.65
C GLU A 63 -11.72 9.00 -13.27
N GLN A 64 -12.98 9.05 -12.89
CA GLN A 64 -13.43 9.57 -11.59
C GLN A 64 -13.01 8.65 -10.43
N SER A 65 -13.11 7.33 -10.65
CA SER A 65 -12.78 6.31 -9.67
C SER A 65 -11.30 5.91 -9.65
N LEU A 66 -10.50 6.45 -10.56
CA LEU A 66 -9.09 6.11 -10.77
C LEU A 66 -8.86 4.64 -11.16
N ILE A 67 -9.86 3.95 -11.70
CA ILE A 67 -9.74 2.58 -12.20
C ILE A 67 -8.87 2.59 -13.46
N VAL A 68 -7.91 1.66 -13.52
CA VAL A 68 -7.01 1.44 -14.67
C VAL A 68 -7.34 0.17 -15.44
N ALA A 69 -7.94 -0.82 -14.78
CA ALA A 69 -8.35 -2.09 -15.39
C ALA A 69 -9.45 -2.78 -14.60
N ARG A 70 -10.30 -3.52 -15.32
CA ARG A 70 -11.39 -4.32 -14.76
C ARG A 70 -11.22 -5.77 -15.18
N GLY A 71 -11.25 -6.69 -14.22
CA GLY A 71 -11.36 -8.13 -14.43
C GLY A 71 -12.79 -8.61 -14.23
N GLU A 72 -12.96 -9.92 -14.10
CA GLU A 72 -14.25 -10.57 -13.85
C GLU A 72 -14.62 -10.55 -12.36
N HIS A 73 -13.65 -10.80 -11.48
CA HIS A 73 -13.83 -10.91 -10.02
C HIS A 73 -13.18 -9.78 -9.24
N ALA A 74 -12.23 -9.07 -9.87
CA ALA A 74 -11.47 -7.99 -9.24
C ALA A 74 -11.19 -6.86 -10.24
N TYR A 75 -10.76 -5.72 -9.72
CA TYR A 75 -10.37 -4.56 -10.52
C TYR A 75 -9.12 -3.89 -9.95
N VAL A 76 -8.50 -3.05 -10.74
CA VAL A 76 -7.27 -2.32 -10.38
C VAL A 76 -7.52 -0.82 -10.45
N LEU A 77 -7.17 -0.09 -9.38
CA LEU A 77 -7.27 1.36 -9.34
C LEU A 77 -6.01 2.00 -8.74
N LEU A 78 -5.77 3.27 -9.03
CA LEU A 78 -4.79 4.06 -8.30
C LEU A 78 -5.28 4.36 -6.88
N ASN A 79 -4.38 4.24 -5.91
CA ASN A 79 -4.67 4.68 -4.56
C ASN A 79 -4.78 6.22 -4.52
N LEU A 80 -5.91 6.73 -4.01
CA LEU A 80 -6.13 8.17 -3.83
C LEU A 80 -5.13 8.80 -2.86
N PHE A 81 -4.62 8.03 -1.89
CA PHE A 81 -3.60 8.42 -0.92
C PHE A 81 -2.31 7.61 -1.11
N PRO A 82 -1.59 7.82 -2.21
CA PRO A 82 -0.53 6.92 -2.62
C PRO A 82 0.71 7.04 -1.72
N TYR A 83 1.34 5.91 -1.44
CA TYR A 83 2.63 5.86 -0.74
C TYR A 83 3.78 6.27 -1.67
N ASN A 84 3.61 6.05 -2.96
CA ASN A 84 4.52 6.47 -4.04
C ASN A 84 3.73 6.72 -5.31
N SER A 85 4.30 7.43 -6.28
CA SER A 85 3.67 7.64 -7.59
C SER A 85 3.38 6.30 -8.26
N GLY A 86 2.16 6.11 -8.81
CA GLY A 86 1.76 4.84 -9.41
C GLY A 86 1.43 3.71 -8.43
N HIS A 87 1.15 4.05 -7.16
CA HIS A 87 0.67 3.09 -6.17
C HIS A 87 -0.73 2.58 -6.57
N LEU A 88 -0.80 1.31 -6.95
CA LEU A 88 -2.03 0.63 -7.33
C LEU A 88 -2.59 -0.21 -6.18
N LEU A 89 -3.90 -0.39 -6.24
CA LEU A 89 -4.64 -1.34 -5.43
C LEU A 89 -5.32 -2.35 -6.35
N VAL A 90 -5.35 -3.63 -5.95
CA VAL A 90 -6.17 -4.68 -6.57
C VAL A 90 -7.24 -5.06 -5.55
N CYS A 91 -8.51 -4.88 -5.92
CA CYS A 91 -9.66 -5.06 -5.06
C CYS A 91 -10.63 -6.07 -5.67
N PRO A 92 -11.15 -7.07 -4.94
CA PRO A 92 -12.29 -7.85 -5.40
C PRO A 92 -13.54 -6.96 -5.48
N TYR A 93 -14.50 -7.33 -6.34
CA TYR A 93 -15.78 -6.63 -6.38
C TYR A 93 -16.63 -6.90 -5.13
N ARG A 94 -16.50 -8.11 -4.55
CA ARG A 94 -17.20 -8.46 -3.30
C ARG A 94 -16.65 -7.70 -2.10
N HIS A 95 -17.54 -7.24 -1.24
CA HIS A 95 -17.19 -6.63 0.04
C HIS A 95 -16.76 -7.69 1.05
N ILE A 96 -15.50 -8.07 1.04
CA ILE A 96 -14.88 -9.01 1.98
C ILE A 96 -13.72 -8.31 2.71
N ALA A 97 -13.54 -8.62 3.98
CA ALA A 97 -12.54 -7.95 4.82
C ALA A 97 -11.15 -8.62 4.77
N THR A 98 -11.13 -9.94 4.58
CA THR A 98 -9.92 -10.75 4.75
C THR A 98 -9.71 -11.72 3.58
N TYR A 99 -8.46 -12.08 3.35
CA TYR A 99 -8.05 -12.91 2.22
C TYR A 99 -8.58 -14.33 2.28
N ASP A 100 -8.80 -14.86 3.48
CA ASP A 100 -9.40 -16.19 3.70
C ASP A 100 -10.89 -16.25 3.33
N GLN A 101 -11.54 -15.11 3.13
CA GLN A 101 -12.91 -15.01 2.62
C GLN A 101 -12.99 -14.97 1.09
N ALA A 102 -11.86 -14.80 0.41
CA ALA A 102 -11.80 -14.75 -1.04
C ALA A 102 -12.04 -16.14 -1.65
N THR A 103 -12.73 -16.19 -2.80
CA THR A 103 -12.88 -17.44 -3.54
C THR A 103 -11.59 -17.79 -4.28
N PRO A 104 -11.42 -19.07 -4.70
CA PRO A 104 -10.26 -19.46 -5.51
C PRO A 104 -10.12 -18.63 -6.79
N GLU A 105 -11.23 -18.24 -7.43
CA GLU A 105 -11.27 -17.43 -8.64
C GLU A 105 -10.81 -16.00 -8.36
N GLU A 106 -11.26 -15.38 -7.27
CA GLU A 106 -10.79 -14.07 -6.83
C GLU A 106 -9.30 -14.08 -6.51
N VAL A 107 -8.83 -15.11 -5.79
CA VAL A 107 -7.40 -15.28 -5.47
C VAL A 107 -6.56 -15.39 -6.74
N ALA A 108 -7.00 -16.19 -7.71
CA ALA A 108 -6.29 -16.36 -8.98
C ALA A 108 -6.22 -15.03 -9.75
N GLU A 109 -7.35 -14.34 -9.91
CA GLU A 109 -7.41 -13.10 -10.67
C GLU A 109 -6.66 -11.94 -9.98
N ILE A 110 -6.73 -11.82 -8.66
CA ILE A 110 -5.90 -10.85 -7.91
C ILE A 110 -4.42 -11.09 -8.22
N GLY A 111 -3.97 -12.35 -8.26
CA GLY A 111 -2.61 -12.72 -8.60
C GLY A 111 -2.25 -12.32 -10.05
N GLU A 112 -3.11 -12.61 -11.02
CA GLU A 112 -2.91 -12.29 -12.43
C GLU A 112 -2.88 -10.78 -12.67
N LEU A 113 -3.86 -10.04 -12.13
CA LEU A 113 -3.90 -8.59 -12.22
C LEU A 113 -2.68 -7.92 -11.57
N THR A 114 -2.19 -8.49 -10.45
CA THR A 114 -0.96 -8.03 -9.81
C THR A 114 0.24 -8.16 -10.73
N GLN A 115 0.40 -9.30 -11.40
CA GLN A 115 1.50 -9.51 -12.36
C GLN A 115 1.42 -8.55 -13.55
N VAL A 116 0.21 -8.33 -14.09
CA VAL A 116 -0.01 -7.37 -15.18
C VAL A 116 0.32 -5.96 -14.71
N ALA A 117 -0.20 -5.55 -13.54
CA ALA A 117 0.06 -4.24 -12.95
C ALA A 117 1.56 -3.96 -12.78
N MET A 118 2.32 -4.93 -12.25
CA MET A 118 3.77 -4.79 -12.10
C MET A 118 4.49 -4.58 -13.44
N ARG A 119 4.14 -5.38 -14.45
CA ARG A 119 4.74 -5.24 -15.80
C ARG A 119 4.43 -3.88 -16.41
N THR A 120 3.16 -3.46 -16.35
CA THR A 120 2.70 -2.19 -16.91
C THR A 120 3.34 -1.00 -16.20
N VAL A 121 3.30 -0.97 -14.85
CA VAL A 121 3.93 0.11 -14.08
C VAL A 121 5.44 0.17 -14.32
N LYS A 122 6.12 -0.98 -14.38
CA LYS A 122 7.56 -1.02 -14.69
C LYS A 122 7.87 -0.47 -16.08
N GLN A 123 7.00 -0.74 -17.06
CA GLN A 123 7.15 -0.24 -18.43
C GLN A 123 7.03 1.29 -18.47
N VAL A 124 6.00 1.88 -17.84
CA VAL A 124 5.72 3.32 -17.92
C VAL A 124 6.57 4.16 -16.97
N SER A 125 6.86 3.66 -15.77
CA SER A 125 7.52 4.44 -14.72
C SER A 125 9.02 4.13 -14.55
N LYS A 126 9.51 3.03 -15.13
CA LYS A 126 10.90 2.55 -14.97
C LYS A 126 11.29 2.36 -13.51
N CYS A 127 10.36 1.91 -12.66
CA CYS A 127 10.66 1.64 -11.25
C CYS A 127 11.66 0.49 -11.09
N ASP A 128 12.44 0.56 -10.00
CA ASP A 128 13.48 -0.44 -9.69
C ASP A 128 12.91 -1.68 -9.00
N GLY A 129 11.80 -1.54 -8.27
CA GLY A 129 11.18 -2.61 -7.52
C GLY A 129 9.75 -2.32 -7.07
N PHE A 130 9.19 -3.23 -6.28
CA PHE A 130 7.84 -3.12 -5.72
C PHE A 130 7.79 -3.60 -4.28
N ASN A 131 6.94 -2.95 -3.47
CA ASN A 131 6.41 -3.55 -2.27
C ASN A 131 4.97 -3.99 -2.54
N ILE A 132 4.65 -5.25 -2.23
CA ILE A 132 3.33 -5.85 -2.46
C ILE A 132 2.86 -6.43 -1.13
N GLY A 133 1.59 -6.23 -0.80
CA GLY A 133 1.01 -6.80 0.41
C GLY A 133 -0.40 -6.31 0.69
N MET A 134 -1.03 -6.93 1.68
CA MET A 134 -2.37 -6.61 2.16
C MET A 134 -2.31 -6.26 3.64
N ASN A 135 -2.94 -5.16 4.02
CA ASN A 135 -3.18 -4.83 5.42
C ASN A 135 -4.57 -5.34 5.80
N GLN A 136 -4.65 -6.36 6.66
CA GLN A 136 -5.93 -6.95 7.05
C GLN A 136 -6.22 -6.63 8.51
N GLY A 137 -7.34 -5.94 8.75
CA GLY A 137 -7.72 -5.43 10.05
C GLY A 137 -7.02 -4.12 10.42
N ARG A 138 -7.62 -3.40 11.36
CA ARG A 138 -7.15 -2.06 11.80
C ARG A 138 -5.76 -2.11 12.43
N ILE A 139 -5.47 -3.15 13.20
CA ILE A 139 -4.19 -3.29 13.89
C ILE A 139 -3.02 -3.49 12.91
N ALA A 140 -3.31 -4.06 11.71
CA ALA A 140 -2.34 -4.19 10.64
C ALA A 140 -2.18 -2.90 9.81
N GLY A 141 -2.94 -1.84 10.13
CA GLY A 141 -2.84 -0.55 9.47
C GLY A 141 -3.72 -0.40 8.22
N ALA A 142 -4.75 -1.23 8.05
CA ALA A 142 -5.74 -1.04 7.01
C ALA A 142 -6.51 0.26 7.24
N GLY A 143 -6.54 1.14 6.24
CA GLY A 143 -7.33 2.36 6.26
C GLY A 143 -8.82 2.08 6.08
N ILE A 144 -9.13 1.12 5.20
CA ILE A 144 -10.45 0.54 4.99
C ILE A 144 -10.31 -0.93 5.32
N ALA A 145 -10.63 -1.30 6.57
CA ALA A 145 -10.40 -2.64 7.09
C ALA A 145 -11.44 -3.66 6.59
N GLU A 146 -12.61 -3.18 6.16
CA GLU A 146 -13.77 -4.00 5.82
C GLU A 146 -13.79 -4.42 4.33
N HIS A 147 -12.88 -3.90 3.52
CA HIS A 147 -12.78 -4.28 2.11
C HIS A 147 -11.34 -4.65 1.76
N LEU A 148 -11.15 -5.91 1.38
CA LEU A 148 -9.86 -6.47 0.99
C LEU A 148 -9.25 -5.69 -0.19
N HIS A 149 -7.99 -5.31 -0.05
CA HIS A 149 -7.25 -4.64 -1.12
C HIS A 149 -5.77 -4.96 -1.03
N GLN A 150 -5.18 -5.32 -2.16
CA GLN A 150 -3.75 -5.58 -2.26
C GLN A 150 -3.03 -4.36 -2.79
N HIS A 151 -2.05 -3.89 -2.03
CA HIS A 151 -1.18 -2.79 -2.43
C HIS A 151 -0.10 -3.27 -3.40
N ILE A 152 0.17 -2.46 -4.42
CA ILE A 152 1.32 -2.59 -5.34
C ILE A 152 2.01 -1.22 -5.36
N VAL A 153 3.10 -1.10 -4.64
CA VAL A 153 3.80 0.18 -4.47
C VAL A 153 5.11 0.16 -5.24
N PRO A 154 5.23 0.94 -6.33
CA PRO A 154 6.50 1.05 -7.05
C PRO A 154 7.56 1.73 -6.20
N ARG A 155 8.82 1.30 -6.38
CA ARG A 155 9.96 1.81 -5.64
C ARG A 155 11.09 2.19 -6.59
N TRP A 156 11.77 3.27 -6.26
CA TRP A 156 12.98 3.73 -6.95
C TRP A 156 14.11 3.88 -5.95
N ALA A 157 15.34 3.76 -6.43
CA ALA A 157 16.50 4.11 -5.62
C ALA A 157 16.36 5.55 -5.14
N LEU A 158 16.54 5.77 -3.84
CA LEU A 158 16.43 7.08 -3.19
C LEU A 158 15.01 7.72 -3.25
N ASP A 159 13.96 6.94 -3.39
CA ASP A 159 12.57 7.43 -3.40
C ASP A 159 12.09 8.01 -2.06
N SER A 160 12.87 7.82 -1.01
CA SER A 160 12.64 8.43 0.31
C SER A 160 13.66 9.56 0.52
N ASN A 161 13.17 10.73 0.90
CA ASN A 161 13.96 11.89 1.26
C ASN A 161 13.62 12.35 2.69
N PHE A 162 14.06 13.53 3.09
CA PHE A 162 13.87 14.07 4.43
C PHE A 162 12.44 14.61 4.70
N PHE A 163 11.60 14.84 3.67
CA PHE A 163 10.24 15.38 3.85
C PHE A 163 9.36 14.59 4.81
N PRO A 164 9.33 13.23 4.79
CA PRO A 164 8.57 12.47 5.78
C PRO A 164 9.02 12.71 7.21
N ILE A 165 10.32 13.01 7.40
CA ILE A 165 10.91 13.22 8.74
C ILE A 165 10.58 14.60 9.27
N ILE A 166 10.76 15.66 8.45
CA ILE A 166 10.65 17.05 8.93
C ILE A 166 9.26 17.64 8.74
N ALA A 167 8.46 17.14 7.79
CA ALA A 167 7.17 17.72 7.42
C ALA A 167 6.00 16.73 7.43
N GLY A 168 6.25 15.44 7.77
CA GLY A 168 5.22 14.40 7.73
C GLY A 168 4.55 14.26 6.36
N THR A 169 5.23 14.69 5.29
CA THR A 169 4.69 14.71 3.93
C THR A 169 5.58 13.97 2.95
N LYS A 170 5.00 13.59 1.82
CA LYS A 170 5.72 12.96 0.71
C LYS A 170 5.44 13.72 -0.58
N ALA A 171 6.50 14.05 -1.30
CA ALA A 171 6.36 14.67 -2.62
C ALA A 171 5.87 13.63 -3.63
N LEU A 172 4.77 13.95 -4.33
CA LEU A 172 4.27 13.20 -5.47
C LEU A 172 4.49 14.06 -6.72
N PRO A 173 5.39 13.68 -7.62
CA PRO A 173 5.80 14.54 -8.73
C PRO A 173 4.79 14.62 -9.88
N ARG A 174 3.73 13.81 -9.85
CA ARG A 174 2.76 13.68 -10.95
C ARG A 174 1.33 13.69 -10.43
N LEU A 175 0.40 14.21 -11.23
CA LEU A 175 -1.03 14.19 -10.95
C LEU A 175 -1.60 12.76 -11.09
N LEU A 176 -2.54 12.40 -10.22
CA LEU A 176 -3.13 11.05 -10.21
C LEU A 176 -3.82 10.71 -11.53
N GLY A 177 -4.58 11.66 -12.11
CA GLY A 177 -5.26 11.45 -13.38
C GLY A 177 -4.30 11.14 -14.55
N GLU A 178 -3.18 11.86 -14.62
CA GLU A 178 -2.15 11.60 -15.65
C GLU A 178 -1.51 10.22 -15.49
N VAL A 179 -1.18 9.86 -14.25
CA VAL A 179 -0.60 8.53 -13.95
C VAL A 179 -1.61 7.42 -14.24
N ARG A 180 -2.88 7.63 -13.88
CA ARG A 180 -3.98 6.69 -14.19
C ARG A 180 -4.10 6.49 -15.70
N GLN A 181 -4.16 7.56 -16.48
CA GLN A 181 -4.30 7.51 -17.93
C GLN A 181 -3.14 6.73 -18.58
N GLU A 182 -1.90 7.06 -18.21
CA GLU A 182 -0.71 6.41 -18.75
C GLU A 182 -0.68 4.90 -18.47
N ILE A 183 -1.05 4.49 -17.24
CA ILE A 183 -1.09 3.07 -16.88
C ILE A 183 -2.23 2.37 -17.65
N ALA A 184 -3.43 2.99 -17.74
CA ALA A 184 -4.57 2.40 -18.43
C ALA A 184 -4.32 2.26 -19.96
N GLU A 185 -3.66 3.24 -20.58
CA GLU A 185 -3.27 3.16 -22.00
C GLU A 185 -2.23 2.06 -22.28
N ALA A 186 -1.32 1.82 -21.32
CA ALA A 186 -0.30 0.79 -21.43
C ALA A 186 -0.77 -0.60 -20.96
N TRP A 187 -2.00 -0.70 -20.43
CA TRP A 187 -2.54 -1.98 -19.96
C TRP A 187 -2.78 -2.93 -21.15
N PRO A 188 -2.34 -4.19 -21.07
CA PRO A 188 -2.58 -5.15 -22.15
C PRO A 188 -4.10 -5.42 -22.30
N ARG A 189 -4.54 -5.47 -23.57
CA ARG A 189 -5.93 -5.78 -23.95
C ARG A 189 -6.17 -7.28 -23.94
#